data_d72030bc410818e66a6589ecc9106c87
#
_entry.id   d72030bc410818e66a6589ecc9106c87
#
_cell.length_a   1.000
_cell.length_b   1.000
_cell.length_c   1.000
_cell.angle_alpha   90.00
_cell.angle_beta   90.00
_cell.angle_gamma   90.00
#
_symmetry.space_group_name_H-M   'P 1'
#
loop_
_entity.id
_entity.type
_entity.pdbx_description
1 polymer ?
#
loop_
_entity_poly.entity_id
_entity_poly.type
_entity_poly.pdbx_seq_one_letter_code
_entity_poly.pdbx_strand_id
1 'polypeptide(L)'
;SKSRGNLVRLSDELQKHGVDAIRLTMVFAGPPEDDVDWADVSPSGSMKFLSRAWRLSGDVTSQVGCDFSTGDITLRKATHKALNDAAIAVETFRFNVAVARIMELVNATRKAIDSGCGSADPAVREAVEAIAIMLSLIAPFTAEEMWERLGHKPSVALAGWPTVDKALLV
;
A
#
# COMPACT_ATOMS: atom_id res chain seq x y z
N SER A 1 -14.50 -25.54 -21.78
CA SER A 1 -14.50 -24.38 -22.66
C SER A 1 -13.62 -23.26 -22.06
N LYS A 2 -13.08 -22.44 -22.92
CA LYS A 2 -12.24 -21.31 -22.52
C LYS A 2 -12.96 -20.36 -21.54
N SER A 3 -14.26 -20.24 -21.65
CA SER A 3 -15.07 -19.39 -20.78
C SER A 3 -15.18 -19.93 -19.35
N ARG A 4 -15.18 -21.24 -19.14
CA ARG A 4 -15.22 -21.84 -17.80
C ARG A 4 -13.92 -21.64 -17.04
N GLY A 5 -12.78 -21.76 -17.71
CA GLY A 5 -11.48 -21.52 -17.10
C GLY A 5 -11.29 -20.07 -16.67
N ASN A 6 -11.77 -19.13 -17.49
CA ASN A 6 -11.73 -17.69 -17.17
C ASN A 6 -12.66 -17.34 -16.01
N LEU A 7 -13.84 -17.95 -15.92
CA LEU A 7 -14.78 -17.72 -14.82
C LEU A 7 -14.21 -18.21 -13.47
N VAL A 8 -13.55 -19.36 -13.45
CA VAL A 8 -12.92 -19.89 -12.24
C VAL A 8 -11.81 -18.97 -11.78
N ARG A 9 -10.96 -18.49 -12.70
CA ARG A 9 -9.89 -17.53 -12.36
C ARG A 9 -10.43 -16.22 -11.82
N LEU A 10 -11.45 -15.67 -12.47
CA LEU A 10 -12.07 -14.43 -12.03
C LEU A 10 -12.71 -14.59 -10.66
N SER A 11 -13.37 -15.72 -10.41
CA SER A 11 -13.95 -16.04 -9.10
C SER A 11 -12.89 -16.14 -8.02
N ASP A 12 -11.75 -16.81 -8.29
CA ASP A 12 -10.64 -16.91 -7.36
C ASP A 12 -10.03 -15.55 -7.05
N GLU A 13 -9.83 -14.71 -8.07
CA GLU A 13 -9.31 -13.35 -7.91
C GLU A 13 -10.24 -12.49 -7.06
N LEU A 14 -11.54 -12.51 -7.36
CA LEU A 14 -12.55 -11.78 -6.59
C LEU A 14 -12.59 -12.25 -5.14
N GLN A 15 -12.45 -13.56 -4.91
CA GLN A 15 -12.45 -14.14 -3.57
C GLN A 15 -11.23 -13.68 -2.77
N LYS A 16 -10.04 -13.68 -3.37
CA LYS A 16 -8.80 -13.22 -2.73
C LYS A 16 -8.89 -11.74 -2.36
N HIS A 17 -9.36 -10.89 -3.26
CA HIS A 17 -9.55 -9.47 -3.00
C HIS A 17 -10.62 -9.23 -1.95
N GLY A 18 -11.66 -10.05 -1.93
CA GLY A 18 -12.70 -10.01 -0.90
C GLY A 18 -12.14 -10.33 0.49
N VAL A 19 -11.25 -11.32 0.59
CA VAL A 19 -10.58 -11.68 1.84
C VAL A 19 -9.70 -10.52 2.32
N ASP A 20 -8.93 -9.91 1.43
CA ASP A 20 -8.11 -8.73 1.75
C ASP A 20 -8.98 -7.58 2.29
N ALA A 21 -10.11 -7.31 1.64
CA ALA A 21 -11.02 -6.26 2.04
C ALA A 21 -11.64 -6.52 3.41
N ILE A 22 -12.02 -7.75 3.70
CA ILE A 22 -12.56 -8.15 5.00
C ILE A 22 -11.50 -7.99 6.09
N ARG A 23 -10.28 -8.45 5.85
CA ARG A 23 -9.18 -8.31 6.80
C ARG A 23 -8.88 -6.85 7.10
N LEU A 24 -8.81 -6.03 6.06
CA LEU A 24 -8.58 -4.59 6.20
C LEU A 24 -9.69 -3.93 7.01
N THR A 25 -10.94 -4.27 6.75
CA THR A 25 -12.10 -3.74 7.47
C THR A 25 -12.02 -4.09 8.95
N MET A 26 -11.68 -5.34 9.29
CA MET A 26 -11.56 -5.80 10.68
C MET A 26 -10.43 -5.08 11.40
N VAL A 27 -9.31 -4.89 10.75
CA VAL A 27 -8.14 -4.20 11.31
C VAL A 27 -8.44 -2.72 11.52
N PHE A 28 -9.09 -2.08 10.55
CA PHE A 28 -9.40 -0.65 10.60
C PHE A 28 -10.48 -0.32 11.65
N ALA A 29 -11.38 -1.25 11.93
CA ALA A 29 -12.39 -1.06 12.96
C ALA A 29 -11.79 -0.80 14.35
N GLY A 30 -10.59 -1.31 14.60
CA GLY A 30 -9.83 -1.02 15.80
C GLY A 30 -10.49 -1.47 17.11
N PRO A 31 -9.89 -1.10 18.24
CA PRO A 31 -10.50 -1.36 19.54
C PRO A 31 -11.81 -0.59 19.68
N PRO A 32 -12.80 -1.12 20.42
CA PRO A 32 -14.11 -0.46 20.59
C PRO A 32 -14.06 0.93 21.22
N GLU A 33 -12.92 1.32 21.75
CA GLU A 33 -12.68 2.57 22.46
C GLU A 33 -12.34 3.74 21.52
N ASP A 34 -11.98 3.45 20.26
CA ASP A 34 -11.64 4.49 19.29
C ASP A 34 -12.89 4.93 18.53
N ASP A 35 -13.06 6.23 18.42
CA ASP A 35 -14.09 6.83 17.57
C ASP A 35 -13.73 6.52 16.10
N VAL A 36 -14.45 5.58 15.52
CA VAL A 36 -14.28 5.20 14.12
C VAL A 36 -15.48 5.74 13.34
N ASP A 37 -15.20 6.44 12.25
CA ASP A 37 -16.25 6.81 11.31
C ASP A 37 -16.72 5.54 10.58
N TRP A 38 -17.87 5.04 10.97
CA TRP A 38 -18.48 3.83 10.43
C TRP A 38 -18.70 3.90 8.91
N ALA A 39 -18.76 5.08 8.34
CA ALA A 39 -18.87 5.25 6.88
C ALA A 39 -17.63 4.75 6.14
N ASP A 40 -16.46 4.86 6.77
CA ASP A 40 -15.19 4.40 6.20
C ASP A 40 -14.88 2.94 6.54
N VAL A 41 -15.56 2.37 7.54
CA VAL A 41 -15.35 1.00 7.98
C VAL A 41 -16.37 0.07 7.34
N SER A 42 -16.13 -0.25 6.08
CA SER A 42 -16.97 -1.21 5.38
C SER A 42 -16.12 -2.01 4.39
N PRO A 43 -16.53 -3.25 4.06
CA PRO A 43 -15.83 -4.00 3.01
C PRO A 43 -15.78 -3.25 1.68
N SER A 44 -16.83 -2.50 1.35
CA SER A 44 -16.89 -1.66 0.14
C SER A 44 -15.85 -0.54 0.19
N GLY A 45 -15.72 0.16 1.32
CA GLY A 45 -14.70 1.19 1.51
C GLY A 45 -13.28 0.62 1.44
N SER A 46 -13.07 -0.53 2.04
CA SER A 46 -11.79 -1.25 1.99
C SER A 46 -11.44 -1.66 0.57
N MET A 47 -12.41 -2.17 -0.20
CA MET A 47 -12.19 -2.52 -1.61
C MET A 47 -11.78 -1.31 -2.43
N LYS A 48 -12.45 -0.17 -2.23
CA LYS A 48 -12.11 1.07 -2.92
C LYS A 48 -10.69 1.53 -2.60
N PHE A 49 -10.30 1.45 -1.33
CA PHE A 49 -8.95 1.80 -0.92
C PHE A 49 -7.90 0.88 -1.55
N LEU A 50 -8.11 -0.44 -1.48
CA LEU A 50 -7.19 -1.42 -2.07
C LEU A 50 -7.07 -1.22 -3.59
N SER A 51 -8.16 -0.89 -4.26
CA SER A 51 -8.16 -0.58 -5.68
C SER A 51 -7.31 0.66 -5.99
N ARG A 52 -7.42 1.71 -5.16
CA ARG A 52 -6.59 2.92 -5.31
C ARG A 52 -5.10 2.62 -5.13
N ALA A 53 -4.76 1.84 -4.11
CA ALA A 53 -3.38 1.43 -3.88
C ALA A 53 -2.86 0.59 -5.07
N TRP A 54 -3.63 -0.38 -5.52
CA TRP A 54 -3.28 -1.23 -6.64
C TRP A 54 -3.00 -0.44 -7.92
N ARG A 55 -3.82 0.59 -8.20
CA ARG A 55 -3.63 1.45 -9.38
C ARG A 55 -2.27 2.15 -9.37
N LEU A 56 -1.79 2.56 -8.21
CA LEU A 56 -0.48 3.20 -8.10
C LEU A 56 0.63 2.32 -8.67
N SER A 57 0.56 1.02 -8.44
CA SER A 57 1.59 0.08 -8.93
C SER A 57 1.66 0.02 -10.46
N GLY A 58 0.54 0.31 -11.15
CA GLY A 58 0.50 0.37 -12.61
C GLY A 58 0.96 1.71 -13.18
N ASP A 59 1.03 2.75 -12.35
CA ASP A 59 1.38 4.10 -12.80
C ASP A 59 2.87 4.43 -12.65
N VAL A 60 3.62 3.61 -11.93
CA VAL A 60 5.08 3.81 -11.76
C VAL A 60 5.79 3.49 -13.05
N THR A 61 6.55 4.45 -13.58
CA THR A 61 7.29 4.30 -14.84
C THR A 61 8.80 4.24 -14.68
N SER A 62 9.32 4.47 -13.46
CA SER A 62 10.74 4.29 -13.17
C SER A 62 11.11 2.81 -13.10
N GLN A 63 12.41 2.51 -13.23
CA GLN A 63 12.89 1.13 -13.23
C GLN A 63 13.14 0.58 -11.82
N VAL A 64 13.03 -0.73 -11.68
CA VAL A 64 13.44 -1.45 -10.46
C VAL A 64 14.90 -1.13 -10.16
N GLY A 65 15.18 -0.82 -8.90
CA GLY A 65 16.55 -0.53 -8.45
C GLY A 65 17.02 0.89 -8.73
N CYS A 66 16.15 1.80 -9.18
CA CYS A 66 16.53 3.20 -9.33
C CYS A 66 16.97 3.81 -7.99
N ASP A 67 17.78 4.85 -8.06
CA ASP A 67 18.29 5.53 -6.87
C ASP A 67 17.22 6.45 -6.28
N PHE A 68 16.63 6.05 -5.16
CA PHE A 68 15.58 6.82 -4.49
C PHE A 68 16.08 8.17 -3.98
N SER A 69 17.38 8.30 -3.70
CA SER A 69 17.94 9.54 -3.15
C SER A 69 17.83 10.73 -4.13
N THR A 70 17.63 10.44 -5.40
CA THR A 70 17.43 11.47 -6.43
C THR A 70 15.98 11.92 -6.56
N GLY A 71 15.08 11.29 -5.85
CA GLY A 71 13.65 11.55 -5.93
C GLY A 71 13.20 12.79 -5.16
N ASP A 72 11.96 13.18 -5.41
CA ASP A 72 11.31 14.32 -4.76
C ASP A 72 11.37 14.23 -3.24
N ILE A 73 11.94 15.24 -2.60
CA ILE A 73 12.19 15.21 -1.16
C ILE A 73 10.89 15.22 -0.34
N THR A 74 9.87 15.93 -0.80
CA THR A 74 8.60 16.03 -0.08
C THR A 74 7.93 14.66 0.01
N LEU A 75 7.87 13.94 -1.11
CA LEU A 75 7.29 12.59 -1.12
C LEU A 75 8.16 11.60 -0.35
N ARG A 76 9.48 11.71 -0.46
CA ARG A 76 10.40 10.85 0.32
C ARG A 76 10.18 11.01 1.83
N LYS A 77 10.01 12.24 2.29
CA LYS A 77 9.70 12.52 3.71
C LYS A 77 8.38 11.88 4.13
N ALA A 78 7.34 12.01 3.29
CA ALA A 78 6.05 11.38 3.56
C ALA A 78 6.18 9.85 3.65
N THR A 79 6.94 9.24 2.75
CA THR A 79 7.18 7.78 2.72
C THR A 79 7.89 7.31 4.00
N HIS A 80 8.99 7.96 4.36
CA HIS A 80 9.77 7.53 5.53
C HIS A 80 9.03 7.78 6.84
N LYS A 81 8.25 8.86 6.93
CA LYS A 81 7.37 9.10 8.06
C LYS A 81 6.31 7.99 8.19
N ALA A 82 5.67 7.62 7.09
CA ALA A 82 4.69 6.56 7.09
C ALA A 82 5.29 5.22 7.52
N LEU A 83 6.47 4.87 7.00
CA LEU A 83 7.19 3.66 7.38
C LEU A 83 7.52 3.63 8.88
N ASN A 84 8.01 4.75 9.41
CA ASN A 84 8.36 4.88 10.81
C ASN A 84 7.12 4.75 11.71
N ASP A 85 6.08 5.51 11.39
CA ASP A 85 4.86 5.54 12.20
C ASP A 85 4.11 4.21 12.14
N ALA A 86 4.06 3.57 10.96
CA ALA A 86 3.43 2.26 10.81
C ALA A 86 4.20 1.18 11.57
N ALA A 87 5.54 1.21 11.56
CA ALA A 87 6.35 0.26 12.33
C ALA A 87 6.05 0.35 13.82
N ILE A 88 6.00 1.58 14.35
CA ILE A 88 5.66 1.82 15.77
C ILE A 88 4.24 1.33 16.07
N ALA A 89 3.30 1.61 15.19
CA ALA A 89 1.91 1.20 15.36
C ALA A 89 1.78 -0.33 15.40
N VAL A 90 2.49 -1.05 14.53
CA VAL A 90 2.49 -2.52 14.50
C VAL A 90 3.12 -3.07 15.79
N GLU A 91 4.24 -2.53 16.23
CA GLU A 91 4.91 -2.94 17.47
C GLU A 91 4.04 -2.73 18.71
N THR A 92 3.18 -1.74 18.70
CA THR A 92 2.27 -1.40 19.81
C THR A 92 0.86 -1.93 19.60
N PHE A 93 0.65 -2.82 18.62
CA PHE A 93 -0.64 -3.43 18.30
C PHE A 93 -1.73 -2.43 17.91
N ARG A 94 -1.35 -1.29 17.36
CA ARG A 94 -2.27 -0.26 16.86
C ARG A 94 -2.40 -0.36 15.34
N PHE A 95 -2.91 -1.49 14.87
CA PHE A 95 -2.99 -1.76 13.43
C PHE A 95 -3.89 -0.76 12.68
N ASN A 96 -4.93 -0.23 13.33
CA ASN A 96 -5.79 0.81 12.75
C ASN A 96 -4.99 2.09 12.45
N VAL A 97 -4.04 2.45 13.31
CA VAL A 97 -3.16 3.60 13.07
C VAL A 97 -2.22 3.32 11.89
N ALA A 98 -1.67 2.10 11.82
CA ALA A 98 -0.84 1.71 10.68
C ALA A 98 -1.61 1.84 9.36
N VAL A 99 -2.86 1.36 9.30
CA VAL A 99 -3.72 1.49 8.11
C VAL A 99 -3.93 2.96 7.77
N ALA A 100 -4.21 3.81 8.75
CA ALA A 100 -4.41 5.24 8.51
C ALA A 100 -3.15 5.89 7.89
N ARG A 101 -1.97 5.52 8.34
CA ARG A 101 -0.71 6.02 7.76
C ARG A 101 -0.50 5.55 6.33
N ILE A 102 -0.85 4.31 6.04
CA ILE A 102 -0.80 3.78 4.67
C ILE A 102 -1.77 4.55 3.76
N MET A 103 -2.98 4.81 4.22
CA MET A 103 -3.97 5.59 3.46
C MET A 103 -3.48 6.99 3.14
N GLU A 104 -2.87 7.67 4.10
CA GLU A 104 -2.29 8.99 3.91
C GLU A 104 -1.19 8.96 2.83
N LEU A 105 -0.33 7.93 2.85
CA LEU A 105 0.74 7.80 1.86
C LEU A 105 0.17 7.50 0.47
N VAL A 106 -0.87 6.68 0.37
CA VAL A 106 -1.55 6.43 -0.92
C VAL A 106 -2.06 7.74 -1.50
N ASN A 107 -2.69 8.57 -0.68
CA ASN A 107 -3.20 9.87 -1.12
C ASN A 107 -2.08 10.82 -1.54
N ALA A 108 -1.00 10.90 -0.76
CA ALA A 108 0.16 11.74 -1.08
C ALA A 108 0.83 11.29 -2.38
N THR A 109 0.95 9.99 -2.59
CA THR A 109 1.55 9.42 -3.81
C THR A 109 0.68 9.71 -5.03
N ARG A 110 -0.63 9.55 -4.91
CA ARG A 110 -1.56 9.89 -6.01
C ARG A 110 -1.42 11.35 -6.39
N LYS A 111 -1.37 12.23 -5.43
CA LYS A 111 -1.19 13.67 -5.67
C LYS A 111 0.16 13.96 -6.35
N ALA A 112 1.22 13.30 -5.91
CA ALA A 112 2.55 13.46 -6.50
C ALA A 112 2.57 13.04 -7.98
N ILE A 113 1.89 11.95 -8.33
CA ILE A 113 1.79 11.48 -9.72
C ILE A 113 1.00 12.47 -10.58
N ASP A 114 -0.17 12.90 -10.09
CA ASP A 114 -1.14 13.66 -10.89
C ASP A 114 -0.79 15.14 -11.00
N SER A 115 -0.21 15.73 -9.96
CA SER A 115 0.02 17.18 -9.91
C SER A 115 1.35 17.60 -9.27
N GLY A 116 2.25 16.65 -9.05
CA GLY A 116 3.57 16.90 -8.46
C GLY A 116 4.71 16.42 -9.33
N CYS A 117 5.61 15.62 -8.76
CA CYS A 117 6.84 15.18 -9.40
C CYS A 117 6.64 14.20 -10.58
N GLY A 118 5.48 13.54 -10.65
CA GLY A 118 5.12 12.67 -11.78
C GLY A 118 5.54 11.21 -11.61
N SER A 119 5.01 10.36 -12.51
CA SER A 119 5.13 8.89 -12.46
C SER A 119 6.56 8.37 -12.60
N ALA A 120 7.45 9.12 -13.21
CA ALA A 120 8.84 8.70 -13.46
C ALA A 120 9.79 9.01 -12.29
N ASP A 121 9.33 9.79 -11.32
CA ASP A 121 10.19 10.20 -10.19
C ASP A 121 10.53 8.97 -9.31
N PRO A 122 11.81 8.78 -8.95
CA PRO A 122 12.22 7.69 -8.07
C PRO A 122 11.49 7.68 -6.72
N ALA A 123 11.09 8.84 -6.19
CA ALA A 123 10.33 8.93 -4.94
C ALA A 123 8.95 8.27 -5.06
N VAL A 124 8.35 8.29 -6.25
CA VAL A 124 7.07 7.62 -6.49
C VAL A 124 7.25 6.10 -6.42
N ARG A 125 8.30 5.56 -7.02
CA ARG A 125 8.60 4.12 -6.91
C ARG A 125 8.84 3.73 -5.45
N GLU A 126 9.65 4.49 -4.73
CA GLU A 126 9.91 4.24 -3.31
C GLU A 126 8.62 4.21 -2.51
N ALA A 127 7.74 5.19 -2.71
CA ALA A 127 6.46 5.26 -2.01
C ALA A 127 5.57 4.05 -2.32
N VAL A 128 5.46 3.65 -3.58
CA VAL A 128 4.58 2.53 -3.97
C VAL A 128 5.15 1.19 -3.50
N GLU A 129 6.47 1.01 -3.55
CA GLU A 129 7.11 -0.19 -2.97
C GLU A 129 6.88 -0.26 -1.46
N ALA A 130 7.02 0.86 -0.76
CA ALA A 130 6.75 0.93 0.67
C ALA A 130 5.28 0.60 1.00
N ILE A 131 4.34 1.11 0.20
CA ILE A 131 2.91 0.80 0.35
C ILE A 131 2.68 -0.70 0.21
N ALA A 132 3.24 -1.34 -0.81
CA ALA A 132 3.10 -2.77 -1.02
C ALA A 132 3.65 -3.58 0.16
N ILE A 133 4.81 -3.21 0.67
CA ILE A 133 5.42 -3.89 1.82
C ILE A 133 4.56 -3.74 3.08
N MET A 134 4.10 -2.52 3.36
CA MET A 134 3.22 -2.26 4.51
C MET A 134 1.89 -3.00 4.38
N LEU A 135 1.27 -2.97 3.20
CA LEU A 135 0.01 -3.68 2.94
C LEU A 135 0.13 -5.19 3.04
N SER A 136 1.32 -5.75 2.81
CA SER A 136 1.52 -7.20 2.87
C SER A 136 1.14 -7.81 4.23
N LEU A 137 1.18 -7.01 5.29
CA LEU A 137 0.81 -7.45 6.63
C LEU A 137 -0.71 -7.64 6.80
N ILE A 138 -1.50 -6.95 5.99
CA ILE A 138 -2.94 -6.86 6.17
C ILE A 138 -3.70 -7.40 4.95
N ALA A 139 -3.24 -7.04 3.76
CA ALA A 139 -3.88 -7.37 2.49
C ALA A 139 -2.86 -8.05 1.56
N PRO A 140 -2.44 -9.28 1.86
CA PRO A 140 -1.31 -9.92 1.18
C PRO A 140 -1.54 -10.16 -0.31
N PHE A 141 -2.76 -10.46 -0.73
CA PHE A 141 -3.03 -10.72 -2.15
C PHE A 141 -2.87 -9.47 -3.00
N THR A 142 -3.40 -8.34 -2.54
CA THR A 142 -3.24 -7.04 -3.21
C THR A 142 -1.77 -6.63 -3.22
N ALA A 143 -1.08 -6.78 -2.09
CA ALA A 143 0.33 -6.43 -1.96
C ALA A 143 1.22 -7.24 -2.92
N GLU A 144 0.98 -8.55 -3.06
CA GLU A 144 1.73 -9.41 -3.98
C GLU A 144 1.50 -9.00 -5.43
N GLU A 145 0.28 -8.67 -5.82
CA GLU A 145 -0.01 -8.18 -7.17
C GLU A 145 0.67 -6.85 -7.46
N MET A 146 0.66 -5.93 -6.50
CA MET A 146 1.38 -4.66 -6.62
C MET A 146 2.87 -4.90 -6.81
N TRP A 147 3.45 -5.80 -6.01
CA TRP A 147 4.87 -6.13 -6.05
C TRP A 147 5.30 -6.68 -7.41
N GLU A 148 4.52 -7.58 -7.96
CA GLU A 148 4.72 -8.13 -9.30
C GLU A 148 4.63 -7.04 -10.38
N ARG A 149 3.61 -6.18 -10.31
CA ARG A 149 3.44 -5.07 -11.27
C ARG A 149 4.58 -4.06 -11.22
N LEU A 150 5.22 -3.92 -10.06
CA LEU A 150 6.40 -3.07 -9.89
C LEU A 150 7.67 -3.70 -10.48
N GLY A 151 7.60 -4.95 -10.94
CA GLY A 151 8.70 -5.64 -11.60
C GLY A 151 9.54 -6.53 -10.68
N HIS A 152 9.09 -6.77 -9.46
CA HIS A 152 9.80 -7.62 -8.52
C HIS A 152 9.34 -9.07 -8.60
N LYS A 153 10.25 -9.98 -8.24
CA LYS A 153 9.91 -11.40 -8.08
C LYS A 153 9.16 -11.63 -6.77
N PRO A 154 8.25 -12.60 -6.70
CA PRO A 154 7.60 -12.98 -5.46
C PRO A 154 8.63 -13.43 -4.41
N SER A 155 8.41 -13.25 -3.13
CA SER A 155 7.23 -12.63 -2.53
C SER A 155 7.60 -11.30 -1.91
N VAL A 156 6.63 -10.37 -1.83
CA VAL A 156 6.78 -9.10 -1.11
C VAL A 156 7.15 -9.33 0.36
N ALA A 157 6.70 -10.43 0.94
CA ALA A 157 7.02 -10.81 2.32
C ALA A 157 8.53 -11.00 2.56
N LEU A 158 9.29 -11.33 1.52
CA LEU A 158 10.74 -11.54 1.60
C LEU A 158 11.54 -10.23 1.49
N ALA A 159 10.88 -9.13 1.10
CA ALA A 159 11.56 -7.85 0.91
C ALA A 159 12.07 -7.24 2.23
N GLY A 160 11.42 -7.57 3.34
CA GLY A 160 11.72 -6.96 4.63
C GLY A 160 11.23 -5.52 4.74
N TRP A 161 11.18 -5.00 5.97
CA TRP A 161 10.78 -3.63 6.19
C TRP A 161 11.89 -2.69 5.74
N PRO A 162 11.60 -1.66 4.93
CA PRO A 162 12.64 -0.73 4.48
C PRO A 162 13.27 0.03 5.65
N THR A 163 14.56 0.30 5.53
CA THR A 163 15.28 1.12 6.52
C THR A 163 14.80 2.57 6.44
N VAL A 164 14.39 3.11 7.57
CA VAL A 164 13.96 4.51 7.66
C VAL A 164 15.19 5.42 7.75
N ASP A 165 15.27 6.40 6.85
CA ASP A 165 16.29 7.44 6.93
C ASP A 165 15.79 8.52 7.88
N LYS A 166 16.44 8.62 9.05
CA LYS A 166 16.07 9.56 10.11
C LYS A 166 16.16 11.02 9.66
N ALA A 167 17.04 11.32 8.72
CA ALA A 167 17.16 12.67 8.17
C ALA A 167 15.88 13.12 7.45
N LEU A 168 15.09 12.17 6.97
CA LEU A 168 13.82 12.45 6.27
C LEU A 168 12.63 12.62 7.23
N LEU A 169 12.81 12.38 8.52
CA LEU A 169 11.76 12.53 9.52
C LEU A 169 11.63 13.96 10.06
N VAL A 170 12.47 14.85 9.61
CA VAL A 170 12.52 16.25 10.08
C VAL A 170 11.60 17.13 9.23
#